data_ec12f02a7624f688f56cd00d89bda5ee
#
_entry.id   ec12f02a7624f688f56cd00d89bda5ee
#
_cell.length_a   1.000
_cell.length_b   1.000
_cell.length_c   1.000
_cell.angle_alpha   90.00
_cell.angle_beta   90.00
_cell.angle_gamma   90.00
#
_symmetry.space_group_name_H-M   'P 1'
#
loop_
_entity.id
_entity.type
_entity.pdbx_description
1 polymer ?
#
loop_
_entity_poly.entity_id
_entity_poly.type
_entity_poly.pdbx_seq_one_letter_code
_entity_poly.pdbx_strand_id
1 'polypeptide(L)'
;MNRPLLLLSLFLGVLIFGQSVRWPTQASRSFSSNFGENRDTHFHMGIDIKTRGTIGHEVYATEDGYISRMVSNYNGYGKALYLRTKSGREILYAHLDKFKPVLEKVWRLQQAKRKSYIVNANFSPREFQVFKGDLIGYSGNSGSSFAPHIHLEVRNRNSEPLNPLAYAFDMPDKVKP
;
A
#
# COMPACT_ATOMS: atom_id res chain seq x y z
N MET A 1 -40.05 -54.86 -1.28
CA MET A 1 -39.02 -54.33 -2.22
C MET A 1 -38.67 -52.94 -1.74
N ASN A 2 -37.58 -52.82 -0.96
CA ASN A 2 -37.10 -51.52 -0.44
C ASN A 2 -36.02 -50.99 -1.39
N ARG A 3 -36.27 -49.81 -1.98
CA ARG A 3 -35.31 -49.07 -2.78
C ARG A 3 -34.45 -48.18 -1.84
N PRO A 4 -33.14 -48.21 -1.87
CA PRO A 4 -32.30 -47.28 -1.09
C PRO A 4 -32.33 -45.93 -1.78
N LEU A 5 -32.58 -44.86 -0.99
CA LEU A 5 -32.48 -43.47 -1.37
C LEU A 5 -31.02 -43.06 -1.41
N LEU A 6 -30.46 -42.86 -2.59
CA LEU A 6 -29.09 -42.38 -2.79
C LEU A 6 -29.06 -40.86 -2.51
N LEU A 7 -28.53 -40.50 -1.34
CA LEU A 7 -28.24 -39.09 -1.01
C LEU A 7 -26.95 -38.62 -1.75
N LEU A 8 -27.14 -37.90 -2.85
CA LEU A 8 -26.04 -37.25 -3.56
C LEU A 8 -25.65 -35.97 -2.81
N SER A 9 -24.58 -36.04 -2.00
CA SER A 9 -24.02 -34.87 -1.34
C SER A 9 -23.25 -34.04 -2.36
N LEU A 10 -23.82 -32.89 -2.74
CA LEU A 10 -23.17 -31.89 -3.58
C LEU A 10 -22.10 -31.17 -2.74
N PHE A 11 -20.84 -31.56 -2.89
CA PHE A 11 -19.72 -30.81 -2.33
C PHE A 11 -19.53 -29.53 -3.17
N LEU A 12 -20.09 -28.40 -2.69
CA LEU A 12 -19.82 -27.10 -3.27
C LEU A 12 -18.45 -26.64 -2.81
N GLY A 13 -17.42 -26.95 -3.60
CA GLY A 13 -16.07 -26.46 -3.38
C GLY A 13 -16.04 -24.95 -3.55
N VAL A 14 -15.96 -24.20 -2.45
CA VAL A 14 -15.68 -22.75 -2.50
C VAL A 14 -14.25 -22.59 -2.95
N LEU A 15 -14.04 -22.29 -4.22
CA LEU A 15 -12.76 -21.81 -4.73
C LEU A 15 -12.48 -20.43 -4.10
N ILE A 16 -11.71 -20.44 -3.02
CA ILE A 16 -11.14 -19.21 -2.47
C ILE A 16 -10.05 -18.76 -3.45
N PHE A 17 -10.43 -17.97 -4.45
CA PHE A 17 -9.46 -17.21 -5.21
C PHE A 17 -8.83 -16.21 -4.23
N GLY A 18 -7.61 -16.47 -3.80
CA GLY A 18 -6.81 -15.48 -3.08
C GLY A 18 -6.77 -14.22 -3.93
N GLN A 19 -7.34 -13.12 -3.42
CA GLN A 19 -7.32 -11.85 -4.18
C GLN A 19 -5.87 -11.46 -4.40
N SER A 20 -5.44 -11.45 -5.66
CA SER A 20 -4.11 -10.97 -6.03
C SER A 20 -3.95 -9.52 -5.61
N VAL A 21 -2.82 -9.19 -5.01
CA VAL A 21 -2.47 -7.84 -4.59
C VAL A 21 -1.89 -7.09 -5.78
N ARG A 22 -2.42 -5.90 -6.11
CA ARG A 22 -1.90 -5.11 -7.23
C ARG A 22 -0.53 -4.52 -6.90
N TRP A 23 0.41 -4.56 -7.86
CA TRP A 23 1.65 -3.80 -7.76
C TRP A 23 1.36 -2.29 -7.77
N PRO A 24 1.97 -1.49 -6.86
CA PRO A 24 1.49 -0.13 -6.58
C PRO A 24 1.82 0.91 -7.65
N THR A 25 2.62 0.61 -8.66
CA THR A 25 2.99 1.56 -9.73
C THR A 25 3.28 0.88 -11.05
N GLN A 26 3.17 1.63 -12.14
CA GLN A 26 3.62 1.20 -13.47
C GLN A 26 5.05 1.67 -13.80
N ALA A 27 5.68 2.47 -12.94
CA ALA A 27 7.02 3.01 -13.19
C ALA A 27 8.08 1.92 -13.32
N SER A 28 8.06 0.94 -12.42
CA SER A 28 8.99 -0.18 -12.39
C SER A 28 8.41 -1.38 -11.64
N ARG A 29 8.93 -2.55 -11.95
CA ARG A 29 8.69 -3.79 -11.19
C ARG A 29 9.89 -4.20 -10.34
N SER A 30 10.94 -3.39 -10.38
CA SER A 30 12.17 -3.61 -9.62
C SER A 30 12.16 -2.78 -8.34
N PHE A 31 12.83 -3.28 -7.34
CA PHE A 31 13.07 -2.58 -6.09
C PHE A 31 14.58 -2.44 -5.84
N SER A 32 14.97 -1.46 -5.04
CA SER A 32 16.36 -1.17 -4.68
C SER A 32 16.72 -1.69 -3.30
N SER A 33 15.72 -2.03 -2.48
CA SER A 33 15.93 -2.41 -1.09
C SER A 33 14.85 -3.37 -0.65
N ASN A 34 15.27 -4.40 0.11
CA ASN A 34 14.42 -5.49 0.57
C ASN A 34 13.92 -5.27 2.00
N PHE A 35 12.85 -5.99 2.34
CA PHE A 35 12.40 -6.13 3.71
C PHE A 35 13.47 -6.81 4.57
N GLY A 36 13.70 -6.26 5.78
CA GLY A 36 14.66 -6.80 6.74
C GLY A 36 16.12 -6.41 6.47
N GLU A 37 16.40 -5.58 5.46
CA GLU A 37 17.76 -5.04 5.30
C GLU A 37 18.20 -4.25 6.52
N ASN A 38 19.43 -4.46 6.95
CA ASN A 38 20.02 -3.72 8.07
C ASN A 38 20.27 -2.25 7.67
N ARG A 39 19.77 -1.34 8.50
CA ARG A 39 20.00 0.10 8.45
C ARG A 39 20.73 0.51 9.73
N ASP A 40 21.37 1.65 9.75
CA ASP A 40 22.20 2.09 10.89
C ASP A 40 21.48 2.02 12.24
N THR A 41 20.16 2.27 12.27
CA THR A 41 19.38 2.36 13.51
C THR A 41 18.19 1.38 13.59
N HIS A 42 17.87 0.67 12.49
CA HIS A 42 16.69 -0.22 12.43
C HIS A 42 16.77 -1.17 11.23
N PHE A 43 15.90 -2.15 11.19
CA PHE A 43 15.70 -2.96 9.99
C PHE A 43 14.70 -2.29 9.04
N HIS A 44 14.91 -2.44 7.74
CA HIS A 44 13.99 -1.94 6.72
C HIS A 44 12.64 -2.65 6.80
N MET A 45 11.57 -1.90 7.10
CA MET A 45 10.23 -2.43 7.39
C MET A 45 9.38 -2.69 6.13
N GLY A 46 9.94 -2.47 4.95
CA GLY A 46 9.23 -2.59 3.68
C GLY A 46 10.13 -2.97 2.51
N ILE A 47 9.70 -2.57 1.33
CA ILE A 47 10.52 -2.62 0.10
C ILE A 47 10.55 -1.24 -0.55
N ASP A 48 11.68 -0.90 -1.19
CA ASP A 48 11.87 0.37 -1.89
C ASP A 48 11.74 0.16 -3.40
N ILE A 49 10.60 0.52 -3.97
CA ILE A 49 10.26 0.31 -5.38
C ILE A 49 10.84 1.44 -6.23
N LYS A 50 11.66 1.08 -7.21
CA LYS A 50 12.27 2.05 -8.12
C LYS A 50 11.25 2.82 -8.94
N THR A 51 11.50 4.14 -9.14
CA THR A 51 10.69 5.04 -9.96
C THR A 51 11.51 5.66 -11.08
N ARG A 52 12.47 4.89 -11.62
CA ARG A 52 13.36 5.33 -12.71
C ARG A 52 14.15 6.61 -12.39
N GLY A 53 14.40 6.89 -11.10
CA GLY A 53 15.11 8.09 -10.66
C GLY A 53 14.32 9.39 -10.75
N THR A 54 13.00 9.34 -10.99
CA THR A 54 12.14 10.50 -11.14
C THR A 54 10.93 10.44 -10.19
N ILE A 55 10.39 11.61 -9.87
CA ILE A 55 9.16 11.77 -9.08
C ILE A 55 7.93 11.84 -10.02
N GLY A 56 6.73 11.80 -9.44
CA GLY A 56 5.47 12.06 -10.17
C GLY A 56 4.84 10.85 -10.83
N HIS A 57 5.38 9.64 -10.64
CA HIS A 57 4.73 8.43 -11.12
C HIS A 57 3.50 8.09 -10.29
N GLU A 58 2.44 7.66 -10.94
CA GLU A 58 1.19 7.27 -10.29
C GLU A 58 1.40 6.13 -9.32
N VAL A 59 0.77 6.28 -8.14
CA VAL A 59 0.74 5.28 -7.06
C VAL A 59 -0.69 4.83 -6.85
N TYR A 60 -0.91 3.52 -6.90
CA TYR A 60 -2.23 2.92 -6.85
C TYR A 60 -2.45 2.12 -5.57
N ALA A 61 -3.70 2.06 -5.12
CA ALA A 61 -4.10 1.17 -4.04
C ALA A 61 -3.86 -0.29 -4.41
N THR A 62 -3.13 -1.01 -3.58
CA THR A 62 -2.79 -2.43 -3.80
C THR A 62 -3.96 -3.36 -3.53
N GLU A 63 -4.91 -2.94 -2.68
CA GLU A 63 -6.09 -3.70 -2.25
C GLU A 63 -7.27 -2.76 -2.03
N ASP A 64 -8.47 -3.34 -1.92
CA ASP A 64 -9.67 -2.64 -1.46
C ASP A 64 -9.57 -2.26 0.01
N GLY A 65 -10.06 -1.07 0.35
CA GLY A 65 -10.08 -0.59 1.72
C GLY A 65 -10.43 0.88 1.84
N TYR A 66 -9.81 1.58 2.78
CA TYR A 66 -9.94 3.03 2.92
C TYR A 66 -8.61 3.64 3.39
N ILE A 67 -8.37 4.88 3.02
CA ILE A 67 -7.24 5.63 3.56
C ILE A 67 -7.54 5.95 5.03
N SER A 68 -6.87 5.26 5.92
CA SER A 68 -7.08 5.38 7.37
C SER A 68 -6.29 6.53 7.99
N ARG A 69 -5.17 6.89 7.36
CA ARG A 69 -4.27 7.93 7.88
C ARG A 69 -3.49 8.58 6.75
N MET A 70 -3.25 9.87 6.89
CA MET A 70 -2.39 10.66 6.02
C MET A 70 -1.41 11.45 6.88
N VAL A 71 -0.13 11.39 6.52
CA VAL A 71 0.92 12.11 7.24
C VAL A 71 1.79 12.92 6.28
N SER A 72 2.37 13.99 6.79
CA SER A 72 3.54 14.65 6.21
C SER A 72 4.51 15.04 7.30
N ASN A 73 5.80 14.83 7.03
CA ASN A 73 6.89 15.16 7.95
C ASN A 73 8.12 15.55 7.14
N TYR A 74 9.04 16.31 7.74
CA TYR A 74 10.32 16.63 7.11
C TYR A 74 11.25 15.42 7.04
N ASN A 75 11.14 14.51 8.01
CA ASN A 75 11.96 13.30 8.14
C ASN A 75 11.11 12.03 8.07
N GLY A 76 11.76 10.86 8.15
CA GLY A 76 11.13 9.55 8.13
C GLY A 76 10.38 9.32 6.81
N TYR A 77 9.12 8.94 6.86
CA TYR A 77 8.29 8.62 5.70
C TYR A 77 7.95 9.82 4.80
N GLY A 78 8.23 11.07 5.23
CA GLY A 78 7.83 12.25 4.48
C GLY A 78 6.32 12.36 4.35
N LYS A 79 5.82 12.52 3.10
CA LYS A 79 4.40 12.36 2.79
C LYS A 79 4.07 10.87 2.65
N ALA A 80 3.09 10.40 3.41
CA ALA A 80 2.68 9.01 3.37
C ALA A 80 1.17 8.81 3.56
N LEU A 81 0.67 7.72 2.98
CA LEU A 81 -0.70 7.23 3.12
C LEU A 81 -0.70 5.86 3.76
N TYR A 82 -1.67 5.64 4.62
CA TYR A 82 -1.96 4.35 5.24
C TYR A 82 -3.32 3.87 4.73
N LEU A 83 -3.31 2.74 4.04
CA LEU A 83 -4.50 2.06 3.55
C LEU A 83 -4.86 0.93 4.51
N ARG A 84 -6.00 1.00 5.17
CA ARG A 84 -6.55 -0.11 5.93
C ARG A 84 -7.39 -0.97 4.98
N THR A 85 -6.96 -2.22 4.78
CA THR A 85 -7.60 -3.14 3.85
C THR A 85 -8.82 -3.83 4.47
N LYS A 86 -9.71 -4.38 3.64
CA LYS A 86 -10.82 -5.22 4.08
C LYS A 86 -10.36 -6.48 4.83
N SER A 87 -9.17 -6.99 4.52
CA SER A 87 -8.56 -8.12 5.23
C SER A 87 -8.02 -7.77 6.62
N GLY A 88 -7.99 -6.47 6.97
CA GLY A 88 -7.50 -5.94 8.23
C GLY A 88 -6.01 -5.64 8.26
N ARG A 89 -5.30 -5.79 7.14
CA ARG A 89 -3.91 -5.33 7.00
C ARG A 89 -3.85 -3.81 6.88
N GLU A 90 -2.67 -3.26 7.09
CA GLU A 90 -2.37 -1.87 6.80
C GLU A 90 -1.22 -1.79 5.80
N ILE A 91 -1.44 -1.06 4.72
CA ILE A 91 -0.43 -0.82 3.68
C ILE A 91 0.02 0.63 3.79
N LEU A 92 1.31 0.83 3.96
CA LEU A 92 1.93 2.16 4.01
C LEU A 92 2.63 2.44 2.68
N TYR A 93 2.32 3.60 2.09
CA TYR A 93 2.98 4.16 0.92
C TYR A 93 3.69 5.44 1.33
N ALA A 94 5.01 5.47 1.26
CA ALA A 94 5.80 6.60 1.74
C ALA A 94 6.64 7.28 0.65
N HIS A 95 7.30 8.36 1.05
CA HIS A 95 8.11 9.25 0.23
C HIS A 95 7.35 9.88 -0.95
N LEU A 96 6.02 10.05 -0.82
CA LEU A 96 5.18 10.61 -1.87
C LEU A 96 5.50 12.08 -2.15
N ASP A 97 5.34 12.52 -3.41
CA ASP A 97 5.38 13.92 -3.82
C ASP A 97 4.03 14.59 -3.57
N LYS A 98 2.95 13.97 -4.07
CA LYS A 98 1.58 14.46 -3.98
C LYS A 98 0.61 13.35 -3.65
N PHE A 99 -0.48 13.70 -2.99
CA PHE A 99 -1.65 12.84 -2.86
C PHE A 99 -2.59 13.01 -4.07
N LYS A 100 -3.54 12.09 -4.27
CA LYS A 100 -4.61 12.31 -5.25
C LYS A 100 -5.38 13.62 -4.91
N PRO A 101 -6.00 14.29 -5.89
CA PRO A 101 -6.52 15.66 -5.70
C PRO A 101 -7.42 15.86 -4.47
N VAL A 102 -8.33 14.92 -4.18
CA VAL A 102 -9.22 15.03 -3.02
C VAL A 102 -8.45 14.96 -1.69
N LEU A 103 -7.47 14.08 -1.57
CA LEU A 103 -6.63 13.95 -0.37
C LEU A 103 -5.65 15.13 -0.27
N GLU A 104 -5.10 15.61 -1.39
CA GLU A 104 -4.23 16.79 -1.43
C GLU A 104 -4.96 18.04 -0.92
N LYS A 105 -6.24 18.21 -1.29
CA LYS A 105 -7.09 19.29 -0.77
C LYS A 105 -7.24 19.20 0.75
N VAL A 106 -7.53 18.01 1.27
CA VAL A 106 -7.64 17.78 2.73
C VAL A 106 -6.32 18.07 3.43
N TRP A 107 -5.20 17.60 2.88
CA TRP A 107 -3.88 17.86 3.43
C TRP A 107 -3.57 19.36 3.52
N ARG A 108 -3.83 20.13 2.44
CA ARG A 108 -3.64 21.58 2.43
C ARG A 108 -4.50 22.30 3.47
N LEU A 109 -5.75 21.87 3.65
CA LEU A 109 -6.63 22.40 4.69
C LEU A 109 -6.08 22.14 6.11
N GLN A 110 -5.55 20.94 6.36
CA GLN A 110 -4.93 20.59 7.63
C GLN A 110 -3.66 21.44 7.88
N GLN A 111 -2.84 21.64 6.86
CA GLN A 111 -1.67 22.51 6.95
C GLN A 111 -2.05 23.96 7.26
N ALA A 112 -3.02 24.51 6.55
CA ALA A 112 -3.49 25.88 6.75
C ALA A 112 -4.03 26.08 8.18
N LYS A 113 -4.84 25.12 8.67
CA LYS A 113 -5.39 25.14 10.04
C LYS A 113 -4.30 25.07 11.10
N ARG A 114 -3.27 24.26 10.89
CA ARG A 114 -2.16 24.03 11.84
C ARG A 114 -1.02 25.02 11.66
N LYS A 115 -0.99 25.79 10.57
CA LYS A 115 0.15 26.63 10.14
C LYS A 115 1.47 25.84 10.14
N SER A 116 1.42 24.59 9.67
CA SER A 116 2.54 23.65 9.72
C SER A 116 2.54 22.72 8.51
N TYR A 117 3.73 22.38 8.02
CA TYR A 117 3.90 21.30 7.05
C TYR A 117 3.57 19.93 7.64
N ILE A 118 3.78 19.77 8.95
CA ILE A 118 3.56 18.51 9.66
C ILE A 118 2.06 18.28 9.82
N VAL A 119 1.57 17.24 9.19
CA VAL A 119 0.19 16.77 9.28
C VAL A 119 0.18 15.33 9.76
N ASN A 120 -0.76 15.02 10.63
CA ASN A 120 -1.13 13.66 11.01
C ASN A 120 -2.66 13.65 11.15
N ALA A 121 -3.33 13.13 10.13
CA ALA A 121 -4.78 13.11 10.04
C ALA A 121 -5.26 11.66 9.91
N ASN A 122 -6.16 11.25 10.80
CA ASN A 122 -6.82 9.95 10.76
C ASN A 122 -8.22 10.10 10.18
N PHE A 123 -8.69 9.06 9.49
CA PHE A 123 -9.98 9.01 8.82
C PHE A 123 -10.76 7.77 9.22
N SER A 124 -12.08 7.89 9.19
CA SER A 124 -12.98 6.77 9.42
C SER A 124 -13.15 5.90 8.16
N PRO A 125 -13.62 4.66 8.31
CA PRO A 125 -13.86 3.76 7.17
C PRO A 125 -14.80 4.31 6.10
N ARG A 126 -15.62 5.33 6.42
CA ARG A 126 -16.63 5.90 5.49
C ARG A 126 -16.13 7.09 4.67
N GLU A 127 -14.94 7.65 4.99
CA GLU A 127 -14.50 8.92 4.39
C GLU A 127 -13.77 8.76 3.06
N PHE A 128 -12.72 7.94 3.00
CA PHE A 128 -11.85 7.81 1.82
C PHE A 128 -11.73 6.36 1.40
N GLN A 129 -12.83 5.77 0.97
CA GLN A 129 -12.83 4.42 0.40
C GLN A 129 -12.05 4.40 -0.91
N VAL A 130 -11.31 3.31 -1.13
CA VAL A 130 -10.56 3.04 -2.34
C VAL A 130 -10.73 1.59 -2.75
N PHE A 131 -10.71 1.36 -4.05
CA PHE A 131 -10.68 0.03 -4.63
C PHE A 131 -9.28 -0.28 -5.12
N LYS A 132 -8.97 -1.55 -5.20
CA LYS A 132 -7.72 -2.03 -5.80
C LYS A 132 -7.53 -1.41 -7.19
N GLY A 133 -6.44 -0.68 -7.36
CA GLY A 133 -6.13 0.01 -8.60
C GLY A 133 -6.53 1.48 -8.67
N ASP A 134 -7.22 1.99 -7.67
CA ASP A 134 -7.48 3.44 -7.61
C ASP A 134 -6.18 4.22 -7.43
N LEU A 135 -6.08 5.34 -8.15
CA LEU A 135 -5.01 6.31 -7.93
C LEU A 135 -5.14 6.88 -6.52
N ILE A 136 -4.04 6.84 -5.75
CA ILE A 136 -3.99 7.37 -4.38
C ILE A 136 -2.99 8.52 -4.22
N GLY A 137 -1.98 8.60 -5.08
CA GLY A 137 -0.95 9.64 -5.04
C GLY A 137 0.08 9.49 -6.13
N TYR A 138 1.20 10.18 -5.94
CA TYR A 138 2.31 10.22 -6.88
C TYR A 138 3.62 10.00 -6.14
N SER A 139 4.53 9.24 -6.73
CA SER A 139 5.85 8.95 -6.18
C SER A 139 6.70 10.20 -6.01
N GLY A 140 7.55 10.22 -5.02
CA GLY A 140 8.35 11.38 -4.69
C GLY A 140 9.71 11.04 -4.10
N ASN A 141 10.21 11.99 -3.31
CA ASN A 141 11.47 11.91 -2.58
C ASN A 141 11.37 12.69 -1.25
N SER A 142 10.18 12.70 -0.62
CA SER A 142 9.95 13.43 0.63
C SER A 142 10.43 12.66 1.85
N GLY A 143 10.71 13.37 2.95
CA GLY A 143 11.22 12.77 4.18
C GLY A 143 12.69 12.34 4.09
N SER A 144 13.05 11.28 4.81
CA SER A 144 14.42 10.73 4.82
C SER A 144 14.62 9.78 3.63
N SER A 145 14.75 10.34 2.44
CA SER A 145 14.93 9.59 1.19
C SER A 145 16.10 10.16 0.39
N PHE A 146 17.03 9.31 -0.08
CA PHE A 146 18.20 9.72 -0.85
C PHE A 146 17.90 9.90 -2.34
N ALA A 147 16.90 9.19 -2.88
CA ALA A 147 16.54 9.23 -4.29
C ALA A 147 15.07 8.88 -4.48
N PRO A 148 14.43 9.32 -5.60
CA PRO A 148 13.03 9.04 -5.88
C PRO A 148 12.72 7.54 -5.88
N HIS A 149 11.78 7.13 -5.02
CA HIS A 149 11.27 5.76 -4.92
C HIS A 149 9.90 5.75 -4.22
N ILE A 150 9.26 4.59 -4.16
CA ILE A 150 8.11 4.33 -3.30
C ILE A 150 8.54 3.34 -2.23
N HIS A 151 8.53 3.76 -0.97
CA HIS A 151 8.67 2.84 0.14
C HIS A 151 7.30 2.22 0.45
N LEU A 152 7.20 0.90 0.36
CA LEU A 152 5.97 0.15 0.57
C LEU A 152 6.12 -0.80 1.76
N GLU A 153 5.23 -0.67 2.75
CA GLU A 153 5.13 -1.62 3.85
C GLU A 153 3.79 -2.34 3.84
N VAL A 154 3.79 -3.57 4.32
CA VAL A 154 2.60 -4.32 4.70
C VAL A 154 2.68 -4.58 6.19
N ARG A 155 1.62 -4.30 6.92
CA ARG A 155 1.55 -4.51 8.37
C ARG A 155 0.32 -5.35 8.71
N ASN A 156 0.45 -6.16 9.76
CA ASN A 156 -0.69 -6.87 10.30
C ASN A 156 -1.59 -5.96 11.18
N ARG A 157 -2.63 -6.53 11.80
CA ARG A 157 -3.57 -5.78 12.66
C ARG A 157 -2.92 -5.16 13.90
N ASN A 158 -1.80 -5.72 14.33
CA ASN A 158 -1.01 -5.22 15.48
C ASN A 158 0.02 -4.18 15.06
N SER A 159 0.01 -3.72 13.80
CA SER A 159 0.99 -2.81 13.20
C SER A 159 2.40 -3.38 13.08
N GLU A 160 2.56 -4.70 13.19
CA GLU A 160 3.84 -5.37 12.98
C GLU A 160 4.15 -5.48 11.48
N PRO A 161 5.36 -5.12 11.03
CA PRO A 161 5.74 -5.17 9.63
C PRO A 161 5.85 -6.63 9.15
N LEU A 162 5.37 -6.86 7.96
CA LEU A 162 5.40 -8.14 7.26
C LEU A 162 6.18 -7.98 5.95
N ASN A 163 6.83 -9.04 5.50
CA ASN A 163 7.53 -9.00 4.21
C ASN A 163 6.53 -8.79 3.07
N PRO A 164 6.57 -7.65 2.36
CA PRO A 164 5.64 -7.38 1.26
C PRO A 164 5.73 -8.43 0.14
N LEU A 165 6.91 -9.00 -0.11
CA LEU A 165 7.12 -10.00 -1.17
C LEU A 165 6.51 -11.37 -0.86
N ALA A 166 6.07 -11.62 0.39
CA ALA A 166 5.30 -12.81 0.73
C ALA A 166 3.85 -12.77 0.22
N TYR A 167 3.40 -11.60 -0.27
CA TYR A 167 2.07 -11.45 -0.86
C TYR A 167 2.14 -11.61 -2.38
N ALA A 168 1.16 -12.31 -2.95
CA ALA A 168 1.04 -12.52 -4.39
C ALA A 168 0.65 -11.20 -5.07
N PHE A 169 1.63 -10.33 -5.32
CA PHE A 169 1.42 -9.18 -6.20
C PHE A 169 1.15 -9.66 -7.63
N ASP A 170 0.24 -8.98 -8.34
CA ASP A 170 0.02 -9.15 -9.78
C ASP A 170 1.30 -8.76 -10.55
N MET A 171 2.32 -9.58 -10.41
CA MET A 171 3.55 -9.50 -11.17
C MET A 171 3.36 -10.41 -12.39
N PRO A 172 3.15 -9.89 -13.60
CA PRO A 172 3.27 -10.74 -14.77
C PRO A 172 4.70 -11.26 -14.79
N ASP A 173 4.86 -12.54 -14.49
CA ASP A 173 6.12 -13.24 -14.65
C ASP A 173 6.48 -13.20 -16.14
N LYS A 174 7.40 -12.31 -16.49
CA LYS A 174 7.96 -12.21 -17.85
C LYS A 174 9.34 -12.84 -17.96
N VAL A 175 9.84 -13.39 -16.88
CA VAL A 175 11.08 -14.15 -16.89
C VAL A 175 10.72 -15.61 -17.14
N LYS A 176 10.72 -16.02 -18.40
CA LYS A 176 10.82 -17.44 -18.73
C LYS A 176 12.16 -17.95 -18.22
N PRO A 177 12.19 -19.12 -17.57
CA PRO A 177 13.44 -19.76 -17.17
C PRO A 177 14.32 -20.02 -18.38
#